data_02363f93af4347d3bb6c5af85688e86a
#
_entry.id   02363f93af4347d3bb6c5af85688e86a
#
_cell.length_a   1.000
_cell.length_b   1.000
_cell.length_c   1.000
_cell.angle_alpha   90.00
_cell.angle_beta   90.00
_cell.angle_gamma   90.00
#
_symmetry.space_group_name_H-M   'P 1'
#
loop_
_entity.id
_entity.type
_entity.pdbx_description
1 polymer ?
#
loop_
_entity_poly.entity_id
_entity_poly.type
_entity_poly.pdbx_seq_one_letter_code
_entity_poly.pdbx_strand_id
1 'polypeptide(L)'
;GDISTKQGFGDCQLHIEWSAPTPPSGTGQGRGNSGVFFMENYELQVLDSFDNKTYADGQAGSIYKQTPPMVNAMKPPGTWNVYDVIWTAPRFNDDGSLKSPAYITALH
;
A
#
# COMPACT_ATOMS: atom_id res chain seq x y z
N GLY A 1 -6.02 10.40 12.45
CA GLY A 1 -4.75 9.86 12.92
C GLY A 1 -4.54 8.45 12.43
N ASP A 2 -3.30 7.98 12.49
CA ASP A 2 -2.94 6.64 12.04
C ASP A 2 -3.18 5.62 13.15
N ILE A 3 -3.37 4.37 12.75
CA ILE A 3 -3.36 3.23 13.66
C ILE A 3 -2.13 2.38 13.36
N SER A 4 -1.58 1.76 14.37
CA SER A 4 -0.44 0.85 14.23
C SER A 4 -0.60 -0.39 15.09
N THR A 5 0.07 -1.47 14.70
CA THR A 5 0.10 -2.68 15.51
C THR A 5 0.92 -2.43 16.78
N LYS A 6 0.48 -2.98 17.89
CA LYS A 6 1.25 -2.91 19.16
C LYS A 6 2.52 -3.75 19.08
N GLN A 7 2.47 -4.84 18.32
CA GLN A 7 3.61 -5.72 18.08
C GLN A 7 4.37 -5.25 16.85
N GLY A 8 5.70 -5.19 16.92
CA GLY A 8 6.58 -5.00 15.77
C GLY A 8 6.75 -6.30 14.98
N PHE A 9 6.89 -6.16 13.68
CA PHE A 9 7.12 -7.26 12.75
C PHE A 9 8.37 -6.98 11.90
N GLY A 10 9.20 -8.00 11.72
CA GLY A 10 10.24 -8.01 10.70
C GLY A 10 9.67 -8.51 9.37
N ASP A 11 10.31 -9.53 8.78
CA ASP A 11 9.75 -10.20 7.61
C ASP A 11 8.39 -10.80 7.95
N CYS A 12 7.41 -10.58 7.08
CA CYS A 12 6.05 -11.07 7.35
C CYS A 12 5.24 -11.28 6.07
N GLN A 13 4.16 -12.00 6.22
CA GLN A 13 3.07 -12.05 5.25
C GLN A 13 1.88 -11.32 5.86
N LEU A 14 1.26 -10.45 5.07
CA LEU A 14 0.10 -9.67 5.48
C LEU A 14 -1.06 -9.96 4.55
N HIS A 15 -2.20 -10.31 5.13
CA HIS A 15 -3.49 -10.32 4.44
C HIS A 15 -4.34 -9.19 5.02
N ILE A 16 -4.80 -8.29 4.17
CA ILE A 16 -5.66 -7.18 4.58
C ILE A 16 -6.80 -6.97 3.59
N GLU A 17 -7.98 -6.81 4.11
CA GLU A 17 -9.18 -6.50 3.34
C GLU A 17 -9.61 -5.07 3.62
N TRP A 18 -10.01 -4.36 2.58
CA TRP A 18 -10.41 -2.97 2.70
C TRP A 18 -11.46 -2.60 1.66
N SER A 19 -12.22 -1.57 1.95
CA SER A 19 -13.26 -1.05 1.07
C SER A 19 -13.18 0.47 1.01
N ALA A 20 -13.25 1.02 -0.19
CA ALA A 20 -13.35 2.46 -0.36
C ALA A 20 -14.72 2.97 0.05
N PRO A 21 -14.81 4.20 0.60
CA PRO A 21 -16.08 4.78 1.00
C PRO A 21 -17.09 4.88 -0.15
N THR A 22 -18.36 4.65 0.18
CA THR A 22 -19.46 4.85 -0.76
C THR A 22 -20.56 5.68 -0.10
N PRO A 23 -21.15 6.71 -0.78
CA PRO A 23 -20.78 7.15 -2.13
C PRO A 23 -19.34 7.73 -2.19
N PRO A 24 -18.66 7.60 -3.35
CA PRO A 24 -17.34 8.17 -3.50
C PRO A 24 -17.37 9.70 -3.39
N SER A 25 -16.34 10.28 -2.80
CA SER A 25 -16.21 11.74 -2.64
C SER A 25 -14.80 12.15 -3.00
N GLY A 26 -14.67 13.23 -3.76
CA GLY A 26 -13.39 13.73 -4.23
C GLY A 26 -12.96 13.15 -5.58
N THR A 27 -11.74 13.51 -5.99
CA THR A 27 -11.12 13.08 -7.25
C THR A 27 -9.63 12.86 -7.06
N GLY A 28 -9.02 12.06 -7.94
CA GLY A 28 -7.59 11.80 -7.91
C GLY A 28 -7.14 11.28 -6.55
N GLN A 29 -6.08 11.85 -6.02
CA GLN A 29 -5.56 11.49 -4.70
C GLN A 29 -6.44 11.93 -3.52
N GLY A 30 -7.46 12.71 -3.77
CA GLY A 30 -8.43 13.14 -2.75
C GLY A 30 -9.62 12.19 -2.56
N ARG A 31 -9.63 11.03 -3.24
CA ARG A 31 -10.77 10.11 -3.20
C ARG A 31 -10.39 8.80 -2.53
N GLY A 32 -10.90 8.59 -1.30
CA GLY A 32 -10.70 7.35 -0.55
C GLY A 32 -9.24 7.02 -0.27
N ASN A 33 -8.42 8.02 -0.01
CA ASN A 33 -6.98 7.87 0.18
C ASN A 33 -6.65 7.35 1.58
N SER A 34 -5.81 6.33 1.62
CA SER A 34 -5.21 5.74 2.82
C SER A 34 -3.91 5.04 2.41
N GLY A 35 -3.31 4.27 3.31
CA GLY A 35 -2.10 3.51 2.99
C GLY A 35 -1.80 2.46 4.04
N VAL A 36 -1.10 1.43 3.63
CA VAL A 36 -0.53 0.41 4.52
C VAL A 36 0.97 0.64 4.58
N PHE A 37 1.47 0.99 5.77
CA PHE A 37 2.88 1.33 5.96
C PHE A 37 3.66 0.17 6.54
N PHE A 38 4.80 -0.13 5.92
CA PHE A 38 5.80 -1.05 6.43
C PHE A 38 6.94 -0.26 7.03
N MET A 39 7.31 -0.57 8.28
CA MET A 39 8.36 0.14 9.03
C MET A 39 8.15 1.66 9.08
N GLU A 40 6.89 2.10 9.08
CA GLU A 40 6.52 3.53 9.09
C GLU A 40 7.12 4.36 7.93
N ASN A 41 7.63 3.69 6.90
CA ASN A 41 8.41 4.34 5.83
C ASN A 41 7.95 3.96 4.43
N TYR A 42 7.56 2.72 4.19
CA TYR A 42 7.18 2.22 2.87
C TYR A 42 5.67 2.09 2.77
N GLU A 43 5.06 2.79 1.83
CA GLU A 43 3.61 2.83 1.69
C GLU A 43 3.13 1.96 0.52
N LEU A 44 2.30 0.98 0.83
CA LEU A 44 1.43 0.33 -0.15
C LEU A 44 0.13 1.12 -0.23
N GLN A 45 -0.11 1.74 -1.37
CA GLN A 45 -1.21 2.70 -1.56
C GLN A 45 -2.57 2.04 -1.45
N VAL A 46 -3.45 2.67 -0.69
CA VAL A 46 -4.89 2.45 -0.67
C VAL A 46 -5.56 3.71 -1.24
N LEU A 47 -6.25 3.55 -2.35
CA LEU A 47 -6.93 4.66 -3.03
C LEU A 47 -8.17 4.14 -3.74
N ASP A 48 -9.25 4.91 -3.75
CA ASP A 48 -10.31 4.65 -4.71
C ASP A 48 -9.88 5.13 -6.10
N SER A 49 -9.14 4.27 -6.79
CA SER A 49 -8.68 4.50 -8.16
C SER A 49 -9.61 3.90 -9.22
N PHE A 50 -10.81 3.45 -8.83
CA PHE A 50 -11.82 2.94 -9.76
C PHE A 50 -12.42 4.10 -10.57
N ASP A 51 -12.26 4.06 -11.90
CA ASP A 51 -12.67 5.15 -12.79
C ASP A 51 -12.27 6.54 -12.27
N ASN A 52 -11.08 6.64 -11.69
CA ASN A 52 -10.57 7.84 -11.05
C ASN A 52 -9.14 8.11 -11.53
N LYS A 53 -9.00 9.14 -12.35
CA LYS A 53 -7.73 9.48 -12.98
C LYS A 53 -6.75 10.04 -11.96
N THR A 54 -5.57 9.43 -11.90
CA THR A 54 -4.45 9.89 -11.08
C THR A 54 -3.14 9.41 -11.71
N TYR A 55 -2.01 9.83 -11.15
CA TYR A 55 -0.70 9.34 -11.62
C TYR A 55 -0.52 7.86 -11.28
N ALA A 56 0.23 7.14 -12.14
CA ALA A 56 0.30 5.68 -12.10
C ALA A 56 0.84 5.14 -10.76
N ASP A 57 1.89 5.77 -10.22
CA ASP A 57 2.51 5.37 -8.95
C ASP A 57 1.79 5.90 -7.69
N GLY A 58 0.58 6.38 -7.87
CA GLY A 58 -0.36 6.76 -6.81
C GLY A 58 -1.68 6.00 -6.85
N GLN A 59 -1.85 5.05 -7.77
CA GLN A 59 -3.04 4.17 -7.82
C GLN A 59 -3.01 3.15 -6.67
N ALA A 60 -4.16 2.55 -6.39
CA ALA A 60 -4.23 1.43 -5.45
C ALA A 60 -3.25 0.32 -5.84
N GLY A 61 -2.50 -0.20 -4.86
CA GLY A 61 -1.51 -1.24 -5.08
C GLY A 61 -0.13 -0.76 -5.51
N SER A 62 0.08 0.54 -5.70
CA SER A 62 1.43 1.08 -5.93
C SER A 62 2.26 1.07 -4.65
N ILE A 63 3.57 0.96 -4.80
CA ILE A 63 4.50 1.44 -3.77
C ILE A 63 4.61 2.94 -4.01
N TYR A 64 3.95 3.69 -3.16
CA TYR A 64 3.62 5.10 -3.38
C TYR A 64 4.84 5.92 -3.83
N LYS A 65 4.69 6.60 -4.98
CA LYS A 65 5.74 7.42 -5.60
C LYS A 65 7.03 6.67 -5.97
N GLN A 66 7.01 5.33 -5.95
CA GLN A 66 8.18 4.52 -6.33
C GLN A 66 7.88 3.59 -7.49
N THR A 67 6.85 2.74 -7.35
CA THR A 67 6.53 1.72 -8.35
C THR A 67 5.03 1.66 -8.58
N PRO A 68 4.56 1.87 -9.81
CA PRO A 68 3.14 1.69 -10.12
C PRO A 68 2.73 0.22 -10.06
N PRO A 69 1.44 -0.07 -9.84
CA PRO A 69 0.94 -1.43 -10.01
C PRO A 69 1.00 -1.83 -11.49
N MET A 70 1.05 -3.11 -11.77
CA MET A 70 1.04 -3.63 -13.15
C MET A 70 -0.30 -3.34 -13.84
N VAL A 71 -1.39 -3.34 -13.07
CA VAL A 71 -2.73 -2.98 -13.50
C VAL A 71 -3.46 -2.26 -12.37
N ASN A 72 -4.43 -1.42 -12.72
CA ASN A 72 -5.36 -0.86 -11.73
C ASN A 72 -6.46 -1.90 -11.46
N ALA A 73 -6.26 -2.71 -10.42
CA ALA A 73 -7.18 -3.78 -10.03
C ALA A 73 -8.27 -3.33 -9.05
N MET A 74 -8.40 -2.02 -8.81
CA MET A 74 -9.38 -1.46 -7.88
C MET A 74 -10.80 -1.82 -8.29
N LYS A 75 -11.56 -2.36 -7.36
CA LYS A 75 -13.00 -2.64 -7.50
C LYS A 75 -13.82 -1.38 -7.24
N PRO A 76 -15.10 -1.33 -7.68
CA PRO A 76 -15.97 -0.20 -7.39
C PRO A 76 -16.04 0.16 -5.90
N PRO A 77 -16.22 1.46 -5.56
CA PRO A 77 -16.41 1.88 -4.17
C PRO A 77 -17.49 1.07 -3.45
N GLY A 78 -17.27 0.76 -2.19
CA GLY A 78 -18.16 -0.08 -1.39
C GLY A 78 -17.95 -1.57 -1.57
N THR A 79 -17.12 -1.99 -2.51
CA THR A 79 -16.74 -3.40 -2.70
C THR A 79 -15.44 -3.71 -1.97
N TRP A 80 -15.34 -4.88 -1.37
CA TRP A 80 -14.14 -5.31 -0.67
C TRP A 80 -13.00 -5.62 -1.64
N ASN A 81 -11.85 -5.06 -1.35
CA ASN A 81 -10.56 -5.33 -1.99
C ASN A 81 -9.69 -6.12 -1.03
N VAL A 82 -8.77 -6.91 -1.56
CA VAL A 82 -7.83 -7.72 -0.78
C VAL A 82 -6.41 -7.40 -1.22
N TYR A 83 -5.53 -7.17 -0.24
CA TYR A 83 -4.09 -7.21 -0.45
C TYR A 83 -3.51 -8.42 0.26
N ASP A 84 -2.78 -9.25 -0.49
CA ASP A 84 -1.89 -10.26 0.04
C ASP A 84 -0.46 -9.81 -0.22
N VAL A 85 0.31 -9.64 0.85
CA VAL A 85 1.63 -9.00 0.79
C VAL A 85 2.68 -9.92 1.40
N ILE A 86 3.80 -10.05 0.68
CA ILE A 86 5.02 -10.67 1.20
C ILE A 86 6.03 -9.56 1.41
N TRP A 87 6.45 -9.35 2.64
CA TRP A 87 7.37 -8.30 3.04
C TRP A 87 8.67 -8.88 3.57
N THR A 88 9.78 -8.44 3.01
CA THR A 88 11.13 -8.70 3.53
C THR A 88 11.75 -7.37 3.93
N ALA A 89 12.04 -7.21 5.22
CA ALA A 89 12.63 -5.98 5.75
C ALA A 89 14.05 -5.79 5.23
N PRO A 90 14.52 -4.55 5.09
CA PRO A 90 15.90 -4.30 4.71
C PRO A 90 16.85 -4.81 5.79
N ARG A 91 18.06 -5.15 5.37
CA ARG A 91 19.15 -5.56 6.28
C ARG A 91 20.21 -4.47 6.29
N PHE A 92 20.79 -4.26 7.45
CA PHE A 92 21.83 -3.26 7.66
C PHE A 92 23.10 -3.93 8.22
N ASN A 93 24.24 -3.36 7.86
CA ASN A 93 25.52 -3.72 8.46
C ASN A 93 25.63 -3.08 9.87
N ASP A 94 26.62 -3.50 10.66
CA ASP A 94 26.83 -2.99 12.03
C ASP A 94 27.10 -1.49 12.05
N ASP A 95 27.66 -0.94 10.97
CA ASP A 95 27.91 0.50 10.81
C ASP A 95 26.68 1.31 10.37
N GLY A 96 25.52 0.65 10.20
CA GLY A 96 24.27 1.27 9.75
C GLY A 96 24.11 1.38 8.23
N SER A 97 25.12 0.99 7.44
CA SER A 97 24.99 0.97 5.98
C SER A 97 24.06 -0.15 5.52
N LEU A 98 23.40 0.06 4.38
CA LEU A 98 22.48 -0.92 3.82
C LEU A 98 23.23 -2.18 3.35
N LYS A 99 22.83 -3.34 3.87
CA LYS A 99 23.35 -4.65 3.46
C LYS A 99 22.49 -5.25 2.34
N SER A 100 21.18 -5.20 2.49
CA SER A 100 20.23 -5.63 1.47
C SER A 100 18.96 -4.77 1.54
N PRO A 101 18.36 -4.42 0.39
CA PRO A 101 17.15 -3.61 0.37
C PRO A 101 15.94 -4.37 0.90
N ALA A 102 14.86 -3.65 1.19
CA ALA A 102 13.56 -4.23 1.41
C ALA A 102 13.00 -4.82 0.12
N TYR A 103 12.22 -5.89 0.23
CA TYR A 103 11.47 -6.47 -0.88
C TYR A 103 10.00 -6.54 -0.52
N ILE A 104 9.15 -6.20 -1.46
CA ILE A 104 7.71 -6.32 -1.31
C ILE A 104 7.10 -6.95 -2.56
N THR A 105 6.23 -7.92 -2.33
CA THR A 105 5.32 -8.43 -3.35
C THR A 105 3.90 -8.19 -2.85
N ALA A 106 3.12 -7.44 -3.61
CA ALA A 106 1.74 -7.14 -3.29
C ALA A 106 0.82 -7.69 -4.38
N LEU A 107 -0.11 -8.53 -3.97
CA LEU A 107 -1.18 -9.06 -4.83
C LEU A 107 -2.47 -8.33 -4.48
N HIS A 108 -3.14 -7.84 -5.50
CA HIS A 108 -4.41 -7.12 -5.35
C HIS A 108 -5.53 -7.86 -6.06
#